data_096edf3ab8d7ff283bde1689f89a32e5
#
_entry.id   096edf3ab8d7ff283bde1689f89a32e5
#
_cell.length_a   1.000
_cell.length_b   1.000
_cell.length_c   1.000
_cell.angle_alpha   90.00
_cell.angle_beta   90.00
_cell.angle_gamma   90.00
#
_symmetry.space_group_name_H-M   'P 1'
#
loop_
_entity.id
_entity.type
_entity.pdbx_description
1 polymer ?
#
loop_
_entity_poly.entity_id
_entity_poly.type
_entity_poly.pdbx_seq_one_letter_code
_entity_poly.pdbx_strand_id
1 'polypeptide(L)'
;RKLTNGKLLEFEKIYPLDAAFTTMSEAPPEIRENKRYKDTGDFSIEGMAARLVADFGAKPLDIVIHSLANGPEVKKPLLETSRSGYLTAISVSAYSLVAMVNRLGPLMRPGGSFCSLTYMASERVIPGYGGGMSTAKAALESDTRVLAFEAGLRHGLRVNTIPAGPLAS
;
A
#
# COMPACT_ATOMS: atom_id res chain seq x y z
N ARG A 1 2.50 3.65 21.79
CA ARG A 1 3.92 3.24 22.00
C ARG A 1 4.71 4.46 22.51
N LYS A 2 5.59 4.28 23.50
CA LYS A 2 6.49 5.35 23.94
C LYS A 2 7.60 5.58 22.92
N LEU A 3 7.84 6.83 22.59
CA LEU A 3 8.97 7.27 21.80
C LEU A 3 10.26 7.33 22.68
N THR A 4 11.42 7.44 22.06
CA THR A 4 12.71 7.55 22.77
C THR A 4 12.79 8.76 23.71
N ASN A 5 12.03 9.82 23.42
CA ASN A 5 11.90 11.03 24.27
C ASN A 5 10.86 10.87 25.40
N GLY A 6 10.32 9.67 25.61
CA GLY A 6 9.32 9.37 26.65
C GLY A 6 7.88 9.76 26.32
N LYS A 7 7.62 10.48 25.21
CA LYS A 7 6.26 10.84 24.78
C LYS A 7 5.54 9.62 24.17
N LEU A 8 4.22 9.59 24.29
CA LEU A 8 3.41 8.62 23.55
C LEU A 8 3.33 9.00 22.08
N LEU A 9 3.41 7.99 21.20
CA LEU A 9 3.04 8.16 19.80
C LEU A 9 1.52 8.28 19.73
N GLU A 10 1.03 9.39 19.25
CA GLU A 10 -0.39 9.66 18.99
C GLU A 10 -0.56 9.88 17.49
N PHE A 11 -1.65 9.34 16.94
CA PHE A 11 -2.06 9.61 15.56
C PHE A 11 -3.11 10.71 15.57
N GLU A 12 -2.89 11.73 14.78
CA GLU A 12 -3.84 12.84 14.67
C GLU A 12 -5.16 12.37 14.05
N LYS A 13 -5.08 11.49 13.03
CA LYS A 13 -6.24 10.89 12.36
C LYS A 13 -5.97 9.43 12.01
N ILE A 14 -7.04 8.66 11.97
CA ILE A 14 -7.06 7.27 11.50
C ILE A 14 -8.22 7.15 10.51
N TYR A 15 -7.91 6.68 9.30
CA TYR A 15 -8.91 6.46 8.24
C TYR A 15 -9.05 4.99 7.92
N PRO A 16 -10.28 4.51 7.66
CA PRO A 16 -10.48 3.18 7.12
C PRO A 16 -9.89 3.12 5.71
N LEU A 17 -9.20 2.02 5.41
CA LEU A 17 -8.63 1.76 4.09
C LEU A 17 -8.61 0.27 3.81
N ASP A 18 -9.16 -0.11 2.66
CA ASP A 18 -8.87 -1.38 2.00
C ASP A 18 -8.21 -1.07 0.65
N ALA A 19 -6.90 -1.28 0.59
CA ALA A 19 -6.10 -0.96 -0.59
C ALA A 19 -6.31 -1.93 -1.78
N ALA A 20 -7.20 -2.90 -1.65
CA ALA A 20 -7.68 -3.69 -2.78
C ALA A 20 -8.55 -2.87 -3.74
N PHE A 21 -9.08 -1.71 -3.29
CA PHE A 21 -10.02 -0.89 -4.05
C PHE A 21 -9.49 0.53 -4.23
N THR A 22 -9.31 0.95 -5.48
CA THR A 22 -8.95 2.33 -5.80
C THR A 22 -10.13 3.27 -5.56
N THR A 23 -11.34 2.82 -5.93
CA THR A 23 -12.61 3.54 -5.74
C THR A 23 -13.65 2.62 -5.10
N MET A 24 -14.66 3.19 -4.45
CA MET A 24 -15.75 2.39 -3.86
C MET A 24 -16.56 1.58 -4.89
N SER A 25 -16.60 2.00 -6.15
CA SER A 25 -17.29 1.25 -7.20
C SER A 25 -16.65 -0.11 -7.50
N GLU A 26 -15.36 -0.27 -7.20
CA GLU A 26 -14.63 -1.53 -7.36
C GLU A 26 -14.92 -2.54 -6.24
N ALA A 27 -15.39 -2.07 -5.08
CA ALA A 27 -15.73 -2.95 -3.98
C ALA A 27 -17.05 -3.69 -4.24
N PRO A 28 -17.05 -5.04 -4.24
CA PRO A 28 -18.29 -5.82 -4.43
C PRO A 28 -19.30 -5.55 -3.32
N PRO A 29 -20.62 -5.71 -3.59
CA PRO A 29 -21.67 -5.49 -2.59
C PRO A 29 -21.44 -6.27 -1.30
N GLU A 30 -21.03 -7.53 -1.38
CA GLU A 30 -20.76 -8.40 -0.24
C GLU A 30 -19.62 -7.88 0.65
N ILE A 31 -18.68 -7.14 0.10
CA ILE A 31 -17.62 -6.48 0.89
C ILE A 31 -18.17 -5.21 1.53
N ARG A 32 -18.89 -4.40 0.78
CA ARG A 32 -19.47 -3.14 1.29
C ARG A 32 -20.47 -3.37 2.44
N GLU A 33 -21.24 -4.44 2.36
CA GLU A 33 -22.22 -4.84 3.36
C GLU A 33 -21.64 -5.67 4.51
N ASN A 34 -20.37 -6.05 4.40
CA ASN A 34 -19.69 -6.80 5.45
C ASN A 34 -19.68 -6.01 6.76
N LYS A 35 -19.93 -6.70 7.87
CA LYS A 35 -19.94 -6.11 9.23
C LYS A 35 -18.71 -5.27 9.55
N ARG A 36 -17.56 -5.58 8.95
CA ARG A 36 -16.30 -4.83 9.13
C ARG A 36 -16.33 -3.46 8.46
N TYR A 37 -17.06 -3.30 7.34
CA TYR A 37 -16.97 -2.11 6.49
C TYR A 37 -18.27 -1.29 6.42
N LYS A 38 -19.43 -1.88 6.68
CA LYS A 38 -20.75 -1.26 6.46
C LYS A 38 -20.94 0.12 7.10
N ASP A 39 -20.25 0.36 8.24
CA ASP A 39 -20.37 1.61 9.00
C ASP A 39 -19.14 2.52 8.82
N THR A 40 -18.19 2.18 7.94
CA THR A 40 -16.95 2.95 7.76
C THR A 40 -17.02 4.02 6.67
N GLY A 41 -18.09 4.01 5.87
CA GLY A 41 -18.24 4.86 4.70
C GLY A 41 -17.29 4.43 3.58
N ASP A 42 -16.72 5.40 2.85
CA ASP A 42 -15.77 5.09 1.78
C ASP A 42 -14.41 4.67 2.33
N PHE A 43 -14.07 3.40 2.19
CA PHE A 43 -12.79 2.81 2.62
C PHE A 43 -11.80 2.56 1.47
N SER A 44 -12.07 3.12 0.28
CA SER A 44 -11.17 3.05 -0.86
C SER A 44 -9.97 4.00 -0.72
N ILE A 45 -8.98 3.85 -1.60
CA ILE A 45 -7.83 4.78 -1.67
C ILE A 45 -8.32 6.21 -2.00
N GLU A 46 -9.30 6.35 -2.89
CA GLU A 46 -9.90 7.64 -3.23
C GLU A 46 -10.65 8.27 -2.05
N GLY A 47 -11.43 7.47 -1.30
CA GLY A 47 -12.13 7.93 -0.10
C GLY A 47 -11.16 8.39 0.99
N MET A 48 -10.05 7.69 1.19
CA MET A 48 -8.99 8.14 2.09
C MET A 48 -8.37 9.47 1.62
N ALA A 49 -8.07 9.61 0.34
CA ALA A 49 -7.55 10.87 -0.23
C ALA A 49 -8.50 12.04 -0.02
N ALA A 50 -9.80 11.84 -0.23
CA ALA A 50 -10.82 12.87 -0.01
C ALA A 50 -10.89 13.32 1.46
N ARG A 51 -10.79 12.39 2.41
CA ARG A 51 -10.76 12.72 3.85
C ARG A 51 -9.51 13.47 4.25
N LEU A 52 -8.34 13.13 3.68
CA LEU A 52 -7.11 13.88 3.93
C LEU A 52 -7.25 15.36 3.49
N VAL A 53 -7.84 15.61 2.34
CA VAL A 53 -8.10 16.98 1.86
C VAL A 53 -9.10 17.70 2.76
N ALA A 54 -10.16 17.03 3.18
CA ALA A 54 -11.19 17.62 4.04
C ALA A 54 -10.62 18.01 5.42
N ASP A 55 -9.76 17.16 6.00
CA ASP A 55 -9.22 17.41 7.34
C ASP A 55 -7.99 18.34 7.34
N PHE A 56 -7.15 18.31 6.29
CA PHE A 56 -5.83 18.97 6.29
C PHE A 56 -5.58 19.94 5.13
N GLY A 57 -6.52 20.08 4.20
CA GLY A 57 -6.40 21.00 3.06
C GLY A 57 -5.71 20.38 1.84
N ALA A 58 -5.29 21.23 0.89
CA ALA A 58 -4.96 20.81 -0.48
C ALA A 58 -3.66 20.00 -0.62
N LYS A 59 -2.65 20.23 0.21
CA LYS A 59 -1.34 19.53 0.12
C LYS A 59 -0.81 19.17 1.51
N PRO A 60 -1.46 18.22 2.18
CA PRO A 60 -1.14 17.91 3.56
C PRO A 60 0.06 16.97 3.72
N LEU A 61 0.51 16.30 2.65
CA LEU A 61 1.43 15.16 2.77
C LEU A 61 2.86 15.53 2.42
N ASP A 62 3.80 15.15 3.28
CA ASP A 62 5.24 15.20 3.06
C ASP A 62 5.81 13.82 2.77
N ILE A 63 5.35 12.80 3.50
CA ILE A 63 5.83 11.43 3.41
C ILE A 63 4.64 10.46 3.43
N VAL A 64 4.65 9.49 2.53
CA VAL A 64 3.71 8.37 2.53
C VAL A 64 4.50 7.07 2.68
N ILE A 65 4.19 6.28 3.70
CA ILE A 65 4.74 4.95 3.90
C ILE A 65 3.72 3.91 3.46
N HIS A 66 4.03 3.20 2.38
CA HIS A 66 3.24 2.08 1.89
C HIS A 66 3.74 0.78 2.55
N SER A 67 3.11 0.41 3.64
CA SER A 67 3.39 -0.82 4.40
C SER A 67 2.22 -1.80 4.28
N LEU A 68 1.81 -2.09 3.05
CA LEU A 68 0.67 -2.92 2.73
C LEU A 68 1.12 -4.19 2.01
N ALA A 69 0.55 -5.32 2.40
CA ALA A 69 0.71 -6.59 1.70
C ALA A 69 -0.44 -7.52 2.07
N ASN A 70 -0.94 -8.26 1.09
CA ASN A 70 -1.89 -9.33 1.31
C ASN A 70 -1.59 -10.47 0.35
N GLY A 71 -1.31 -11.65 0.90
CA GLY A 71 -1.15 -12.88 0.15
C GLY A 71 -2.02 -13.96 0.77
N PRO A 72 -3.28 -14.12 0.35
CA PRO A 72 -4.21 -15.07 0.98
C PRO A 72 -3.68 -16.50 0.96
N GLU A 73 -2.84 -16.83 0.00
CA GLU A 73 -2.24 -18.14 -0.18
C GLU A 73 -0.71 -18.16 0.06
N VAL A 74 -0.17 -17.21 0.81
CA VAL A 74 1.29 -17.06 1.03
C VAL A 74 1.99 -18.33 1.52
N LYS A 75 1.28 -19.20 2.24
CA LYS A 75 1.82 -20.48 2.73
C LYS A 75 1.82 -21.60 1.70
N LYS A 76 1.12 -21.43 0.57
CA LYS A 76 1.08 -22.45 -0.49
C LYS A 76 2.32 -22.35 -1.37
N PRO A 77 2.86 -23.47 -1.83
CA PRO A 77 3.83 -23.48 -2.91
C PRO A 77 3.28 -22.76 -4.14
N LEU A 78 4.15 -22.17 -4.95
CA LEU A 78 3.72 -21.43 -6.15
C LEU A 78 2.96 -22.34 -7.13
N LEU A 79 3.35 -23.60 -7.25
CA LEU A 79 2.70 -24.60 -8.12
C LEU A 79 1.25 -24.92 -7.69
N GLU A 80 0.90 -24.67 -6.43
CA GLU A 80 -0.43 -24.93 -5.87
C GLU A 80 -1.25 -23.65 -5.69
N THR A 81 -0.67 -22.51 -6.06
CA THR A 81 -1.34 -21.21 -5.91
C THR A 81 -2.44 -21.06 -6.96
N SER A 82 -3.63 -20.69 -6.50
CA SER A 82 -4.73 -20.38 -7.41
C SER A 82 -4.47 -19.08 -8.18
N ARG A 83 -5.08 -18.94 -9.36
CA ARG A 83 -5.03 -17.68 -10.13
C ARG A 83 -5.57 -16.51 -9.30
N SER A 84 -6.67 -16.69 -8.59
CA SER A 84 -7.27 -15.64 -7.77
C SER A 84 -6.35 -15.21 -6.62
N GLY A 85 -5.77 -16.17 -5.89
CA GLY A 85 -4.81 -15.88 -4.83
C GLY A 85 -3.56 -15.15 -5.32
N TYR A 86 -3.02 -15.58 -6.47
CA TYR A 86 -1.89 -14.94 -7.13
C TYR A 86 -2.21 -13.49 -7.54
N LEU A 87 -3.34 -13.26 -8.22
CA LEU A 87 -3.75 -11.91 -8.64
C LEU A 87 -4.06 -11.01 -7.45
N THR A 88 -4.65 -11.54 -6.37
CA THR A 88 -4.86 -10.79 -5.14
C THR A 88 -3.53 -10.35 -4.51
N ALA A 89 -2.52 -11.24 -4.48
CA ALA A 89 -1.21 -10.89 -3.96
C ALA A 89 -0.58 -9.71 -4.74
N ILE A 90 -0.62 -9.73 -6.06
CA ILE A 90 -0.10 -8.63 -6.89
C ILE A 90 -0.94 -7.36 -6.72
N SER A 91 -2.27 -7.48 -6.78
CA SER A 91 -3.18 -6.34 -6.68
C SER A 91 -2.95 -5.55 -5.39
N VAL A 92 -2.98 -6.24 -4.23
CA VAL A 92 -2.89 -5.55 -2.94
C VAL A 92 -1.46 -5.22 -2.53
N SER A 93 -0.46 -6.03 -2.95
CA SER A 93 0.92 -5.83 -2.47
C SER A 93 1.80 -5.04 -3.42
N ALA A 94 1.40 -4.83 -4.68
CA ALA A 94 2.13 -4.04 -5.67
C ALA A 94 1.27 -2.91 -6.25
N TYR A 95 0.17 -3.23 -6.93
CA TYR A 95 -0.65 -2.22 -7.61
C TYR A 95 -1.21 -1.16 -6.66
N SER A 96 -1.45 -1.49 -5.41
CA SER A 96 -1.90 -0.50 -4.42
C SER A 96 -0.92 0.67 -4.26
N LEU A 97 0.39 0.48 -4.45
CA LEU A 97 1.36 1.59 -4.50
C LEU A 97 1.09 2.48 -5.71
N VAL A 98 0.87 1.89 -6.89
CA VAL A 98 0.55 2.64 -8.11
C VAL A 98 -0.69 3.50 -7.90
N ALA A 99 -1.77 2.90 -7.38
CA ALA A 99 -3.00 3.60 -7.07
C ALA A 99 -2.81 4.71 -6.03
N MET A 100 -2.03 4.46 -4.98
CA MET A 100 -1.71 5.48 -3.97
C MET A 100 -0.89 6.63 -4.53
N VAL A 101 0.15 6.37 -5.33
CA VAL A 101 0.93 7.45 -5.96
C VAL A 101 0.05 8.27 -6.90
N ASN A 102 -0.85 7.63 -7.63
CA ASN A 102 -1.81 8.33 -8.50
C ASN A 102 -2.75 9.25 -7.71
N ARG A 103 -3.36 8.75 -6.62
CA ARG A 103 -4.38 9.50 -5.85
C ARG A 103 -3.78 10.46 -4.83
N LEU A 104 -2.66 10.12 -4.21
CA LEU A 104 -2.03 10.93 -3.18
C LEU A 104 -0.91 11.84 -3.71
N GLY A 105 -0.32 11.53 -4.87
CA GLY A 105 0.73 12.35 -5.48
C GLY A 105 0.35 13.82 -5.63
N PRO A 106 -0.87 14.16 -6.15
CA PRO A 106 -1.34 15.53 -6.20
C PRO A 106 -1.48 16.23 -4.84
N LEU A 107 -1.61 15.46 -3.76
CA LEU A 107 -1.76 15.95 -2.39
C LEU A 107 -0.43 16.08 -1.65
N MET A 108 0.67 15.71 -2.29
CA MET A 108 2.01 15.83 -1.73
C MET A 108 2.56 17.24 -1.89
N ARG A 109 3.37 17.65 -0.94
CA ARG A 109 4.21 18.85 -1.11
C ARG A 109 5.36 18.58 -2.09
N PRO A 110 5.84 19.58 -2.82
CA PRO A 110 7.02 19.42 -3.68
C PRO A 110 8.20 18.87 -2.87
N GLY A 111 8.93 17.89 -3.44
CA GLY A 111 10.03 17.22 -2.74
C GLY A 111 9.58 16.09 -1.79
N GLY A 112 8.28 15.85 -1.67
CA GLY A 112 7.72 14.77 -0.88
C GLY A 112 8.17 13.38 -1.34
N SER A 113 7.94 12.37 -0.50
CA SER A 113 8.44 11.02 -0.74
C SER A 113 7.43 9.94 -0.45
N PHE A 114 7.30 9.00 -1.38
CA PHE A 114 6.72 7.68 -1.12
C PHE A 114 7.82 6.69 -0.77
N CYS A 115 7.55 5.83 0.21
CA CYS A 115 8.43 4.73 0.59
C CYS A 115 7.60 3.47 0.78
N SER A 116 7.86 2.44 -0.01
CA SER A 116 7.23 1.13 0.12
C SER A 116 8.13 0.13 0.84
N LEU A 117 7.53 -0.92 1.41
CA LEU A 117 8.27 -2.03 2.02
C LEU A 117 8.25 -3.24 1.11
N THR A 118 9.41 -3.60 0.58
CA THR A 118 9.63 -4.84 -0.16
C THR A 118 10.31 -5.90 0.69
N TYR A 119 10.68 -7.01 0.08
CA TYR A 119 11.36 -8.12 0.74
C TYR A 119 12.32 -8.80 -0.23
N MET A 120 13.43 -9.31 0.26
CA MET A 120 14.44 -10.02 -0.54
C MET A 120 13.89 -11.20 -1.36
N ALA A 121 12.68 -11.65 -1.08
CA ALA A 121 11.99 -12.64 -1.88
C ALA A 121 11.67 -12.19 -3.31
N SER A 122 11.82 -10.89 -3.63
CA SER A 122 11.79 -10.35 -4.99
C SER A 122 12.94 -10.88 -5.87
N GLU A 123 14.08 -11.18 -5.26
CA GLU A 123 15.32 -11.58 -5.93
C GLU A 123 15.76 -13.00 -5.60
N ARG A 124 15.31 -13.56 -4.48
CA ARG A 124 15.77 -14.84 -3.95
C ARG A 124 14.60 -15.74 -3.60
N VAL A 125 14.83 -17.04 -3.69
CA VAL A 125 13.85 -18.03 -3.20
C VAL A 125 13.90 -18.06 -1.68
N ILE A 126 12.76 -17.76 -1.06
CA ILE A 126 12.57 -17.83 0.38
C ILE A 126 11.56 -18.96 0.66
N PRO A 127 11.99 -20.07 1.24
CA PRO A 127 11.09 -21.16 1.59
C PRO A 127 9.91 -20.69 2.46
N GLY A 128 8.70 -21.11 2.11
CA GLY A 128 7.48 -20.71 2.84
C GLY A 128 6.93 -19.33 2.48
N TYR A 129 7.55 -18.60 1.56
CA TYR A 129 7.05 -17.32 1.05
C TYR A 129 6.50 -17.51 -0.37
N GLY A 130 5.32 -18.16 -0.46
CA GLY A 130 4.67 -18.57 -1.69
C GLY A 130 3.46 -17.70 -2.08
N GLY A 131 2.46 -18.32 -2.71
CA GLY A 131 1.19 -17.68 -3.03
C GLY A 131 1.28 -16.46 -3.94
N GLY A 132 2.34 -16.33 -4.77
CA GLY A 132 2.55 -15.17 -5.63
C GLY A 132 3.18 -13.95 -4.91
N MET A 133 3.52 -14.05 -3.64
CA MET A 133 4.07 -12.91 -2.88
C MET A 133 5.48 -12.52 -3.32
N SER A 134 6.34 -13.45 -3.72
CA SER A 134 7.65 -13.13 -4.30
C SER A 134 7.50 -12.31 -5.58
N THR A 135 6.58 -12.73 -6.45
CA THR A 135 6.26 -12.00 -7.70
C THR A 135 5.69 -10.62 -7.40
N ALA A 136 4.81 -10.50 -6.40
CA ALA A 136 4.26 -9.21 -5.99
C ALA A 136 5.36 -8.24 -5.48
N LYS A 137 6.37 -8.75 -4.75
CA LYS A 137 7.51 -7.92 -4.31
C LYS A 137 8.41 -7.52 -5.48
N ALA A 138 8.65 -8.39 -6.45
CA ALA A 138 9.38 -8.05 -7.67
C ALA A 138 8.62 -7.00 -8.52
N ALA A 139 7.30 -7.14 -8.65
CA ALA A 139 6.45 -6.16 -9.31
C ALA A 139 6.52 -4.79 -8.59
N LEU A 140 6.38 -4.77 -7.24
CA LEU A 140 6.48 -3.56 -6.43
C LEU A 140 7.80 -2.81 -6.67
N GLU A 141 8.93 -3.53 -6.75
CA GLU A 141 10.25 -2.94 -7.01
C GLU A 141 10.38 -2.41 -8.44
N SER A 142 9.80 -3.13 -9.42
CA SER A 142 9.75 -2.66 -10.80
C SER A 142 8.91 -1.39 -10.92
N ASP A 143 7.70 -1.40 -10.35
CA ASP A 143 6.79 -0.26 -10.36
C ASP A 143 7.39 0.95 -9.63
N THR A 144 8.11 0.73 -8.53
CA THR A 144 8.81 1.81 -7.81
C THR A 144 9.74 2.60 -8.73
N ARG A 145 10.48 1.94 -9.62
CA ARG A 145 11.39 2.62 -10.58
C ARG A 145 10.62 3.47 -11.59
N VAL A 146 9.53 2.94 -12.14
CA VAL A 146 8.67 3.65 -13.09
C VAL A 146 7.98 4.84 -12.40
N LEU A 147 7.41 4.60 -11.22
CA LEU A 147 6.75 5.65 -10.44
C LEU A 147 7.72 6.75 -9.99
N ALA A 148 8.97 6.42 -9.67
CA ALA A 148 9.99 7.42 -9.35
C ALA A 148 10.24 8.37 -10.53
N PHE A 149 10.27 7.84 -11.75
CA PHE A 149 10.40 8.65 -12.96
C PHE A 149 9.12 9.47 -13.21
N GLU A 150 7.96 8.84 -13.24
CA GLU A 150 6.70 9.51 -13.59
C GLU A 150 6.26 10.55 -12.54
N ALA A 151 6.29 10.19 -11.25
CA ALA A 151 5.93 11.09 -10.17
C ALA A 151 6.98 12.19 -9.97
N GLY A 152 8.25 11.90 -10.27
CA GLY A 152 9.32 12.91 -10.33
C GLY A 152 9.03 13.98 -11.36
N LEU A 153 8.70 13.58 -12.59
CA LEU A 153 8.36 14.51 -13.66
C LEU A 153 7.06 15.29 -13.40
N ARG A 154 6.04 14.61 -12.91
CA ARG A 154 4.68 15.17 -12.77
C ARG A 154 4.50 16.06 -11.54
N HIS A 155 5.12 15.69 -10.44
CA HIS A 155 4.84 16.28 -9.12
C HIS A 155 6.10 16.67 -8.34
N GLY A 156 7.30 16.43 -8.87
CA GLY A 156 8.57 16.66 -8.16
C GLY A 156 8.75 15.74 -6.94
N LEU A 157 8.24 14.50 -7.00
CA LEU A 157 8.25 13.55 -5.89
C LEU A 157 9.35 12.51 -6.03
N ARG A 158 9.68 11.88 -4.94
CA ARG A 158 10.58 10.72 -4.88
C ARG A 158 9.78 9.47 -4.51
N VAL A 159 10.05 8.36 -5.18
CA VAL A 159 9.43 7.06 -4.85
C VAL A 159 10.56 6.06 -4.64
N ASN A 160 10.59 5.43 -3.48
CA ASN A 160 11.62 4.49 -3.07
C ASN A 160 11.01 3.25 -2.43
N THR A 161 11.80 2.19 -2.34
CA THR A 161 11.41 0.98 -1.60
C THR A 161 12.54 0.52 -0.69
N ILE A 162 12.19 -0.07 0.45
CA ILE A 162 13.12 -0.61 1.44
C ILE A 162 12.89 -2.12 1.52
N PRO A 163 13.93 -2.95 1.27
CA PRO A 163 13.84 -4.40 1.46
C PRO A 163 13.91 -4.74 2.96
N ALA A 164 12.78 -4.53 3.65
CA ALA A 164 12.67 -4.84 5.06
C ALA A 164 12.64 -6.35 5.29
N GLY A 165 13.54 -6.85 6.12
CA GLY A 165 13.49 -8.23 6.60
C GLY A 165 12.41 -8.44 7.67
N PRO A 166 12.05 -9.69 7.99
CA PRO A 166 11.16 -9.98 9.10
C PRO A 166 11.83 -9.53 10.41
N LEU A 167 11.08 -8.79 11.22
CA LEU A 167 11.49 -8.45 12.58
C LEU A 167 11.00 -9.52 13.55
N ALA A 168 11.87 -9.96 14.47
CA ALA A 168 11.44 -10.76 15.61
C ALA A 168 10.55 -9.90 16.50
N SER A 169 9.34 -10.35 16.73
CA SER A 169 8.34 -9.68 17.60
C SER A 169 8.05 -10.52 18.83
#